data_919c75b72a03d413c287ec320b03c403
#
_entry.id   919c75b72a03d413c287ec320b03c403
#
_cell.length_a   1.000
_cell.length_b   1.000
_cell.length_c   1.000
_cell.angle_alpha   90.00
_cell.angle_beta   90.00
_cell.angle_gamma   90.00
#
_symmetry.space_group_name_H-M   'P 1'
#
loop_
_entity.id
_entity.type
_entity.pdbx_description
1 polymer ?
#
loop_
_entity_poly.entity_id
_entity_poly.type
_entity_poly.pdbx_seq_one_letter_code
_entity_poly.pdbx_strand_id
1 'polypeptide(L)'
;MKQTPIDRVLVDKTIKGLGIQDFEKATIREVKSVAASVENESGVKFIKLEMGIPGLPASDIGVKAQIDALNNGIAHSYPDIQGYPDLKQQASRFVKAFIGIDILPECCVPVCGSMQGTFAAFLTCSQCDPNKDTVLFIDPGFPVQKMQLQVMGVKYETFDVYNYRGEKLSHKLEEYLSKGNICAIVYSNPNNPSWICFNEDELRIIGELATKYDAIVMEDLAYFAMDFRKHLSVPFEPPYQATVARYTDNYMLFISGSKAFSYAGERIGVTCISNKLFHRHYDVLGARYEGLPFGLVFSTRMLYALSSGTSHSAQYAMAAMFKAACDGEYDFRKDISIYGERAYKLKKIFTKHGFYIVYDKDLTDPIADGFYFTVGYPGMTGGELAHELMYYGVSAICLLTTGSCQNGLRVCTSFIEDSQLEELDRRMAVFEENNSK
;
A
#
# COMPACT_ATOMS: atom_id res chain seq x y z
N MET A 1 1.19 9.74 39.10
CA MET A 1 0.67 9.10 37.88
C MET A 1 -0.79 8.69 38.09
N LYS A 2 -1.68 8.99 37.18
CA LYS A 2 -3.02 8.42 37.20
C LYS A 2 -2.96 6.93 36.84
N GLN A 3 -3.94 6.18 37.32
CA GLN A 3 -4.06 4.77 36.99
C GLN A 3 -4.33 4.61 35.49
N THR A 4 -3.55 3.76 34.79
CA THR A 4 -3.78 3.41 33.39
C THR A 4 -5.06 2.58 33.25
N PRO A 5 -5.79 2.71 32.13
CA PRO A 5 -6.99 1.90 31.85
C PRO A 5 -6.78 0.39 31.95
N ILE A 6 -5.56 -0.06 31.67
CA ILE A 6 -5.16 -1.47 31.74
C ILE A 6 -3.99 -1.60 32.71
N ASP A 7 -3.98 -2.69 33.50
CA ASP A 7 -2.87 -2.99 34.39
C ASP A 7 -1.57 -3.21 33.62
N ARG A 8 -0.53 -2.45 33.93
CA ARG A 8 0.80 -2.54 33.32
C ARG A 8 1.40 -3.94 33.44
N VAL A 9 1.24 -4.59 34.63
CA VAL A 9 1.76 -5.94 34.86
C VAL A 9 1.13 -6.96 33.92
N LEU A 10 -0.16 -6.81 33.63
CA LEU A 10 -0.86 -7.67 32.67
C LEU A 10 -0.29 -7.53 31.25
N VAL A 11 -0.11 -6.29 30.79
CA VAL A 11 0.43 -6.02 29.44
C VAL A 11 1.84 -6.59 29.31
N ASP A 12 2.73 -6.30 30.26
CA ASP A 12 4.13 -6.76 30.24
C ASP A 12 4.24 -8.28 30.30
N LYS A 13 3.43 -8.92 31.12
CA LYS A 13 3.33 -10.39 31.20
C LYS A 13 2.89 -10.99 29.85
N THR A 14 1.91 -10.36 29.22
CA THR A 14 1.37 -10.82 27.92
C THR A 14 2.43 -10.69 26.81
N ILE A 15 3.10 -9.55 26.72
CA ILE A 15 4.18 -9.30 25.73
C ILE A 15 5.29 -10.35 25.92
N LYS A 16 5.73 -10.55 27.17
CA LYS A 16 6.76 -11.55 27.49
C LYS A 16 6.29 -12.98 27.18
N GLY A 17 5.03 -13.29 27.50
CA GLY A 17 4.44 -14.62 27.24
C GLY A 17 4.33 -14.96 25.75
N LEU A 18 4.18 -13.96 24.88
CA LEU A 18 4.20 -14.11 23.43
C LEU A 18 5.61 -14.11 22.83
N GLY A 19 6.66 -13.99 23.66
CA GLY A 19 8.06 -14.05 23.21
C GLY A 19 8.55 -12.79 22.49
N ILE A 20 7.82 -11.68 22.59
CA ILE A 20 8.21 -10.41 21.96
C ILE A 20 9.31 -9.77 22.81
N GLN A 21 10.53 -9.73 22.28
CA GLN A 21 11.70 -9.18 22.99
C GLN A 21 11.88 -7.68 22.75
N ASP A 22 11.49 -7.21 21.56
CA ASP A 22 11.67 -5.85 21.12
C ASP A 22 10.38 -5.36 20.44
N PHE A 23 9.64 -4.51 21.13
CA PHE A 23 8.37 -4.00 20.63
C PHE A 23 8.56 -3.04 19.42
N GLU A 24 9.75 -2.51 19.24
CA GLU A 24 10.11 -1.67 18.10
C GLU A 24 10.11 -2.45 16.76
N LYS A 25 10.38 -3.76 16.84
CA LYS A 25 10.38 -4.67 15.69
C LYS A 25 9.14 -5.54 15.59
N ALA A 26 8.20 -5.36 16.53
CA ALA A 26 6.99 -6.17 16.58
C ALA A 26 6.17 -6.03 15.27
N THR A 27 5.83 -7.16 14.69
CA THR A 27 5.01 -7.23 13.48
C THR A 27 3.56 -6.86 13.78
N ILE A 28 2.79 -6.50 12.75
CA ILE A 28 1.34 -6.23 12.87
C ILE A 28 0.61 -7.40 13.56
N ARG A 29 1.03 -8.66 13.26
CA ARG A 29 0.41 -9.86 13.85
C ARG A 29 0.71 -9.98 15.33
N GLU A 30 1.93 -9.71 15.75
CA GLU A 30 2.33 -9.73 17.16
C GLU A 30 1.60 -8.65 17.95
N VAL A 31 1.58 -7.40 17.46
CA VAL A 31 0.84 -6.29 18.08
C VAL A 31 -0.65 -6.65 18.24
N LYS A 32 -1.28 -7.19 17.18
CA LYS A 32 -2.66 -7.67 17.22
C LYS A 32 -2.87 -8.79 18.25
N SER A 33 -1.93 -9.72 18.36
CA SER A 33 -2.02 -10.84 19.32
C SER A 33 -1.93 -10.34 20.76
N VAL A 34 -1.04 -9.38 21.06
CA VAL A 34 -0.97 -8.72 22.36
C VAL A 34 -2.28 -8.04 22.69
N ALA A 35 -2.77 -7.18 21.80
CA ALA A 35 -4.03 -6.44 22.00
C ALA A 35 -5.21 -7.40 22.28
N ALA A 36 -5.34 -8.47 21.50
CA ALA A 36 -6.41 -9.45 21.65
C ALA A 36 -6.31 -10.21 22.99
N SER A 37 -5.11 -10.61 23.42
CA SER A 37 -4.89 -11.31 24.68
C SER A 37 -5.19 -10.43 25.87
N VAL A 38 -4.72 -9.17 25.83
CA VAL A 38 -4.97 -8.18 26.88
C VAL A 38 -6.47 -7.81 26.95
N GLU A 39 -7.16 -7.65 25.80
CA GLU A 39 -8.63 -7.45 25.77
C GLU A 39 -9.37 -8.56 26.49
N ASN A 40 -9.00 -9.81 26.19
CA ASN A 40 -9.68 -10.99 26.76
C ASN A 40 -9.49 -11.09 28.28
N GLU A 41 -8.30 -10.75 28.78
CA GLU A 41 -7.98 -10.88 30.20
C GLU A 41 -8.44 -9.66 31.03
N SER A 42 -8.33 -8.45 30.49
CA SER A 42 -8.71 -7.21 31.20
C SER A 42 -10.19 -6.83 31.04
N GLY A 43 -10.86 -7.31 29.98
CA GLY A 43 -12.21 -6.85 29.59
C GLY A 43 -12.24 -5.46 28.94
N VAL A 44 -11.09 -4.76 28.84
CA VAL A 44 -10.99 -3.43 28.25
C VAL A 44 -10.81 -3.53 26.72
N LYS A 45 -11.74 -2.95 25.97
CA LYS A 45 -11.66 -2.93 24.50
C LYS A 45 -10.54 -2.04 24.00
N PHE A 46 -9.73 -2.57 23.07
CA PHE A 46 -8.69 -1.81 22.40
C PHE A 46 -9.24 -0.93 21.28
N ILE A 47 -8.64 0.24 21.13
CA ILE A 47 -8.74 1.08 19.94
C ILE A 47 -7.62 0.63 19.00
N LYS A 48 -8.00 -0.10 17.94
CA LYS A 48 -7.08 -0.83 17.06
C LYS A 48 -6.67 0.01 15.87
N LEU A 49 -5.50 0.64 15.96
CA LEU A 49 -4.95 1.52 14.91
C LEU A 49 -3.81 0.86 14.12
N GLU A 50 -3.48 -0.41 14.40
CA GLU A 50 -2.47 -1.18 13.67
C GLU A 50 -3.00 -1.83 12.38
N MET A 51 -4.31 -1.99 12.27
CA MET A 51 -4.96 -2.78 11.23
C MET A 51 -5.09 -2.03 9.90
N GLY A 52 -4.25 -2.35 8.92
CA GLY A 52 -4.32 -1.77 7.57
C GLY A 52 -5.31 -2.47 6.62
N ILE A 53 -6.51 -2.83 7.09
CA ILE A 53 -7.57 -3.44 6.27
C ILE A 53 -8.74 -2.46 6.09
N PRO A 54 -9.56 -2.58 5.01
CA PRO A 54 -10.72 -1.71 4.84
C PRO A 54 -11.75 -1.91 5.95
N GLY A 55 -12.31 -0.81 6.45
CA GLY A 55 -13.37 -0.79 7.47
C GLY A 55 -14.77 -0.55 6.90
N LEU A 56 -14.89 -0.48 5.57
CA LEU A 56 -16.16 -0.30 4.86
C LEU A 56 -16.63 -1.61 4.25
N PRO A 57 -17.94 -1.79 4.05
CA PRO A 57 -18.46 -2.94 3.30
C PRO A 57 -17.93 -2.94 1.86
N ALA A 58 -17.88 -4.12 1.26
CA ALA A 58 -17.59 -4.27 -0.15
C ALA A 58 -18.70 -3.63 -1.01
N SER A 59 -18.33 -3.18 -2.21
CA SER A 59 -19.30 -2.62 -3.16
C SER A 59 -20.36 -3.68 -3.57
N ASP A 60 -21.64 -3.33 -3.46
CA ASP A 60 -22.75 -4.17 -3.90
C ASP A 60 -22.66 -4.53 -5.40
N ILE A 61 -22.10 -3.64 -6.21
CA ILE A 61 -21.85 -3.86 -7.64
C ILE A 61 -20.90 -5.05 -7.84
N GLY A 62 -19.79 -5.04 -7.10
CA GLY A 62 -18.82 -6.14 -7.16
C GLY A 62 -19.40 -7.45 -6.63
N VAL A 63 -20.03 -7.40 -5.46
CA VAL A 63 -20.64 -8.58 -4.82
C VAL A 63 -21.69 -9.21 -5.73
N LYS A 64 -22.60 -8.42 -6.30
CA LYS A 64 -23.62 -8.90 -7.21
C LYS A 64 -23.01 -9.56 -8.47
N ALA A 65 -22.06 -8.89 -9.11
CA ALA A 65 -21.42 -9.44 -10.30
C ALA A 65 -20.70 -10.77 -10.02
N GLN A 66 -20.09 -10.92 -8.85
CA GLN A 66 -19.44 -12.16 -8.42
C GLN A 66 -20.45 -13.28 -8.17
N ILE A 67 -21.56 -12.99 -7.49
CA ILE A 67 -22.65 -13.94 -7.24
C ILE A 67 -23.25 -14.39 -8.58
N ASP A 68 -23.53 -13.47 -9.50
CA ASP A 68 -24.09 -13.80 -10.82
C ASP A 68 -23.13 -14.69 -11.62
N ALA A 69 -21.81 -14.41 -11.60
CA ALA A 69 -20.81 -15.26 -12.24
C ALA A 69 -20.79 -16.68 -11.64
N LEU A 70 -20.86 -16.81 -10.31
CA LEU A 70 -20.91 -18.10 -9.64
C LEU A 70 -22.20 -18.88 -9.99
N ASN A 71 -23.35 -18.21 -10.00
CA ASN A 71 -24.63 -18.79 -10.40
C ASN A 71 -24.63 -19.26 -11.86
N ASN A 72 -23.88 -18.61 -12.73
CA ASN A 72 -23.66 -18.98 -14.12
C ASN A 72 -22.60 -20.08 -14.31
N GLY A 73 -22.11 -20.66 -13.21
CA GLY A 73 -21.27 -21.86 -13.23
C GLY A 73 -19.79 -21.60 -13.47
N ILE A 74 -19.31 -20.33 -13.32
CA ILE A 74 -17.91 -20.00 -13.63
C ILE A 74 -16.91 -20.75 -12.75
N ALA A 75 -17.32 -21.23 -11.58
CA ALA A 75 -16.45 -21.89 -10.61
C ALA A 75 -15.87 -23.24 -11.08
N HIS A 76 -16.46 -23.89 -12.09
CA HIS A 76 -16.02 -25.21 -12.56
C HIS A 76 -14.87 -25.13 -13.58
N SER A 77 -14.55 -23.95 -14.11
CA SER A 77 -13.53 -23.77 -15.14
C SER A 77 -12.37 -22.91 -14.67
N TYR A 78 -11.17 -23.26 -15.14
CA TYR A 78 -10.02 -22.37 -14.95
C TYR A 78 -10.21 -21.04 -15.67
N PRO A 79 -9.77 -19.92 -15.09
CA PRO A 79 -9.70 -18.65 -15.80
C PRO A 79 -8.67 -18.71 -16.93
N ASP A 80 -8.79 -17.82 -17.91
CA ASP A 80 -7.70 -17.58 -18.86
C ASP A 80 -6.43 -17.18 -18.09
N ILE A 81 -5.30 -17.74 -18.49
CA ILE A 81 -3.99 -17.48 -17.87
C ILE A 81 -3.64 -15.99 -17.88
N GLN A 82 -4.01 -15.29 -18.95
CA GLN A 82 -3.79 -13.86 -19.10
C GLN A 82 -4.89 -13.01 -18.48
N GLY A 83 -5.91 -13.64 -17.87
CA GLY A 83 -7.02 -13.01 -17.21
C GLY A 83 -8.28 -12.84 -18.07
N TYR A 84 -9.40 -12.56 -17.40
CA TYR A 84 -10.71 -12.38 -18.00
C TYR A 84 -10.72 -11.18 -18.97
N PRO A 85 -11.07 -11.35 -20.25
CA PRO A 85 -10.94 -10.31 -21.28
C PRO A 85 -11.69 -9.02 -20.94
N ASP A 86 -12.90 -9.10 -20.37
CA ASP A 86 -13.64 -7.91 -19.98
C ASP A 86 -12.97 -7.15 -18.84
N LEU A 87 -12.41 -7.83 -17.84
CA LEU A 87 -11.63 -7.14 -16.80
C LEU A 87 -10.45 -6.37 -17.40
N LYS A 88 -9.74 -6.96 -18.35
CA LYS A 88 -8.61 -6.30 -19.04
C LYS A 88 -9.08 -5.06 -19.80
N GLN A 89 -10.22 -5.17 -20.50
CA GLN A 89 -10.83 -4.06 -21.23
C GLN A 89 -11.26 -2.93 -20.25
N GLN A 90 -11.93 -3.29 -19.16
CA GLN A 90 -12.39 -2.30 -18.18
C GLN A 90 -11.21 -1.69 -17.39
N ALA A 91 -10.14 -2.45 -17.13
CA ALA A 91 -8.92 -1.95 -16.51
C ALA A 91 -8.22 -0.91 -17.40
N SER A 92 -8.06 -1.18 -18.70
CA SER A 92 -7.55 -0.22 -19.68
C SER A 92 -8.39 1.07 -19.67
N ARG A 93 -9.72 0.93 -19.69
CA ARG A 93 -10.65 2.05 -19.64
C ARG A 93 -10.56 2.83 -18.31
N PHE A 94 -10.41 2.12 -17.17
CA PHE A 94 -10.25 2.71 -15.84
C PHE A 94 -8.95 3.51 -15.72
N VAL A 95 -7.85 2.98 -16.24
CA VAL A 95 -6.58 3.70 -16.31
C VAL A 95 -6.72 4.99 -17.11
N LYS A 96 -7.41 4.94 -18.25
CA LYS A 96 -7.69 6.15 -19.03
C LYS A 96 -8.56 7.14 -18.26
N ALA A 97 -9.61 6.65 -17.62
CA ALA A 97 -10.61 7.48 -16.93
C ALA A 97 -10.03 8.22 -15.71
N PHE A 98 -9.16 7.58 -14.93
CA PHE A 98 -8.74 8.10 -13.62
C PHE A 98 -7.23 8.38 -13.51
N ILE A 99 -6.41 7.85 -14.43
CA ILE A 99 -4.96 8.11 -14.49
C ILE A 99 -4.61 8.96 -15.71
N GLY A 100 -5.45 8.97 -16.74
CA GLY A 100 -5.28 9.79 -17.94
C GLY A 100 -4.25 9.22 -18.92
N ILE A 101 -3.98 7.91 -18.88
CA ILE A 101 -2.98 7.22 -19.70
C ILE A 101 -3.66 6.19 -20.61
N ASP A 102 -3.14 6.07 -21.84
CA ASP A 102 -3.57 5.04 -22.79
C ASP A 102 -2.72 3.77 -22.59
N ILE A 103 -3.39 2.69 -22.20
CA ILE A 103 -2.79 1.38 -22.04
C ILE A 103 -3.63 0.32 -22.77
N LEU A 104 -2.98 -0.62 -23.46
CA LEU A 104 -3.68 -1.69 -24.16
C LEU A 104 -4.29 -2.69 -23.16
N PRO A 105 -5.48 -3.25 -23.44
CA PRO A 105 -6.10 -4.24 -22.55
C PRO A 105 -5.20 -5.45 -22.27
N GLU A 106 -4.42 -5.91 -23.25
CA GLU A 106 -3.47 -7.02 -23.07
C GLU A 106 -2.39 -6.72 -22.04
N CYS A 107 -2.03 -5.45 -21.85
CA CYS A 107 -1.06 -4.98 -20.86
C CYS A 107 -1.63 -4.84 -19.44
N CYS A 108 -2.93 -5.03 -19.28
CA CYS A 108 -3.63 -5.06 -17.99
C CYS A 108 -3.80 -6.51 -17.54
N VAL A 109 -3.00 -6.97 -16.59
CA VAL A 109 -2.93 -8.37 -16.17
C VAL A 109 -3.58 -8.54 -14.79
N PRO A 110 -4.69 -9.29 -14.66
CA PRO A 110 -5.30 -9.61 -13.36
C PRO A 110 -4.36 -10.40 -12.46
N VAL A 111 -4.40 -10.09 -11.17
CA VAL A 111 -3.54 -10.73 -10.15
C VAL A 111 -4.33 -11.02 -8.86
N CYS A 112 -3.93 -12.02 -8.09
CA CYS A 112 -4.52 -12.35 -6.79
C CYS A 112 -4.12 -11.30 -5.72
N GLY A 113 -4.63 -10.07 -5.90
CA GLY A 113 -4.20 -8.88 -5.17
C GLY A 113 -2.81 -8.41 -5.60
N SER A 114 -2.48 -7.14 -5.33
CA SER A 114 -1.17 -6.54 -5.69
C SER A 114 0.01 -7.33 -5.14
N MET A 115 -0.15 -8.08 -4.05
CA MET A 115 0.88 -8.95 -3.48
C MET A 115 1.40 -10.01 -4.45
N GLN A 116 0.52 -10.67 -5.21
CA GLN A 116 0.95 -11.62 -6.24
C GLN A 116 1.60 -10.86 -7.41
N GLY A 117 1.03 -9.72 -7.79
CA GLY A 117 1.58 -8.86 -8.84
C GLY A 117 3.00 -8.41 -8.53
N THR A 118 3.27 -7.90 -7.31
CA THR A 118 4.62 -7.46 -6.91
C THR A 118 5.59 -8.63 -6.83
N PHE A 119 5.16 -9.79 -6.32
CA PHE A 119 6.00 -10.99 -6.29
C PHE A 119 6.43 -11.42 -7.70
N ALA A 120 5.48 -11.53 -8.62
CA ALA A 120 5.76 -11.87 -10.02
C ALA A 120 6.62 -10.81 -10.73
N ALA A 121 6.39 -9.51 -10.42
CA ALA A 121 7.19 -8.41 -10.96
C ALA A 121 8.65 -8.48 -10.48
N PHE A 122 8.89 -8.72 -9.20
CA PHE A 122 10.24 -8.91 -8.68
C PHE A 122 10.97 -10.07 -9.36
N LEU A 123 10.27 -11.22 -9.52
CA LEU A 123 10.82 -12.37 -10.24
C LEU A 123 11.15 -12.03 -11.70
N THR A 124 10.33 -11.22 -12.37
CA THR A 124 10.57 -10.86 -13.77
C THR A 124 11.69 -9.84 -13.89
N CYS A 125 11.62 -8.74 -13.13
CA CYS A 125 12.57 -7.63 -13.22
C CYS A 125 14.00 -8.06 -12.86
N SER A 126 14.17 -8.90 -11.83
CA SER A 126 15.50 -9.38 -11.40
C SER A 126 16.16 -10.35 -12.39
N GLN A 127 15.46 -10.76 -13.43
CA GLN A 127 15.97 -11.67 -14.46
C GLN A 127 16.18 -11.01 -15.83
N CYS A 128 15.89 -9.70 -15.95
CA CYS A 128 16.01 -8.99 -17.23
C CYS A 128 17.48 -8.78 -17.65
N ASP A 129 18.33 -8.44 -16.68
CA ASP A 129 19.75 -8.15 -16.91
C ASP A 129 20.57 -8.78 -15.75
N PRO A 130 21.57 -9.63 -16.02
CA PRO A 130 22.36 -10.29 -14.99
C PRO A 130 23.20 -9.32 -14.15
N ASN A 131 23.45 -8.10 -14.63
CA ASN A 131 24.15 -7.06 -13.89
C ASN A 131 23.23 -6.25 -12.96
N LYS A 132 21.90 -6.39 -13.11
CA LYS A 132 20.89 -5.67 -12.35
C LYS A 132 20.11 -6.61 -11.45
N ASP A 133 20.68 -6.91 -10.28
CA ASP A 133 20.18 -7.91 -9.33
C ASP A 133 19.54 -7.29 -8.06
N THR A 134 19.43 -5.97 -8.02
CA THR A 134 19.03 -5.23 -6.81
C THR A 134 17.78 -4.40 -7.06
N VAL A 135 16.83 -4.45 -6.13
CA VAL A 135 15.63 -3.61 -6.11
C VAL A 135 15.85 -2.42 -5.16
N LEU A 136 15.53 -1.21 -5.60
CA LEU A 136 15.61 0.00 -4.80
C LEU A 136 14.22 0.37 -4.25
N PHE A 137 14.09 0.47 -2.92
CA PHE A 137 12.89 0.98 -2.26
C PHE A 137 13.03 2.45 -1.90
N ILE A 138 12.05 3.25 -2.29
CA ILE A 138 11.84 4.58 -1.75
C ILE A 138 10.95 4.43 -0.52
N ASP A 139 11.59 4.31 0.64
CA ASP A 139 10.93 4.10 1.92
C ASP A 139 10.39 5.41 2.54
N PRO A 140 9.50 5.33 3.54
CA PRO A 140 8.95 4.10 4.12
C PRO A 140 8.01 3.38 3.16
N GLY A 141 7.83 2.07 3.34
CA GLY A 141 7.05 1.25 2.44
C GLY A 141 6.36 0.06 3.10
N PHE A 142 5.66 -0.74 2.30
CA PHE A 142 4.97 -1.92 2.78
C PHE A 142 5.99 -3.06 3.06
N PRO A 143 6.18 -3.48 4.35
CA PRO A 143 7.30 -4.38 4.71
C PRO A 143 7.25 -5.74 4.01
N VAL A 144 6.05 -6.20 3.61
CA VAL A 144 5.90 -7.52 3.00
C VAL A 144 6.55 -7.60 1.61
N GLN A 145 6.70 -6.47 0.90
CA GLN A 145 7.43 -6.45 -0.37
C GLN A 145 8.91 -6.80 -0.19
N LYS A 146 9.54 -6.32 0.89
CA LYS A 146 10.92 -6.71 1.25
C LYS A 146 11.00 -8.18 1.68
N MET A 147 9.99 -8.68 2.39
CA MET A 147 9.89 -10.10 2.73
C MET A 147 9.79 -10.97 1.46
N GLN A 148 9.08 -10.52 0.42
CA GLN A 148 9.03 -11.22 -0.87
C GLN A 148 10.43 -11.37 -1.47
N LEU A 149 11.25 -10.31 -1.46
CA LEU A 149 12.62 -10.36 -1.96
C LEU A 149 13.50 -11.29 -1.11
N GLN A 150 13.34 -11.29 0.21
CA GLN A 150 14.05 -12.23 1.09
C GLN A 150 13.71 -13.69 0.75
N VAL A 151 12.42 -13.99 0.53
CA VAL A 151 11.99 -15.34 0.11
C VAL A 151 12.60 -15.75 -1.23
N MET A 152 12.78 -14.82 -2.16
CA MET A 152 13.36 -15.06 -3.48
C MET A 152 14.89 -15.04 -3.50
N GLY A 153 15.55 -14.57 -2.44
CA GLY A 153 16.99 -14.34 -2.42
C GLY A 153 17.45 -13.17 -3.30
N VAL A 154 16.55 -12.24 -3.61
CA VAL A 154 16.84 -11.03 -4.41
C VAL A 154 17.32 -9.91 -3.50
N LYS A 155 18.38 -9.22 -3.89
CA LYS A 155 18.95 -8.10 -3.14
C LYS A 155 18.04 -6.87 -3.20
N TYR A 156 18.11 -6.04 -2.16
CA TYR A 156 17.48 -4.73 -2.19
C TYR A 156 18.32 -3.69 -1.44
N GLU A 157 18.18 -2.45 -1.88
CA GLU A 157 18.65 -1.25 -1.20
C GLU A 157 17.46 -0.34 -0.89
N THR A 158 17.64 0.59 0.06
CA THR A 158 16.52 1.43 0.54
C THR A 158 17.03 2.76 1.05
N PHE A 159 16.20 3.79 0.95
CA PHE A 159 16.39 5.05 1.65
C PHE A 159 15.05 5.65 2.06
N ASP A 160 15.00 6.30 3.23
CA ASP A 160 13.83 7.07 3.67
C ASP A 160 13.76 8.39 2.90
N VAL A 161 12.65 8.61 2.20
CA VAL A 161 12.44 9.78 1.33
C VAL A 161 12.23 11.09 2.09
N TYR A 162 11.97 11.04 3.39
CA TYR A 162 11.56 12.21 4.18
C TYR A 162 12.48 13.44 3.98
N ASN A 163 13.80 13.20 3.99
CA ASN A 163 14.79 14.27 3.83
C ASN A 163 15.18 14.56 2.37
N TYR A 164 14.61 13.81 1.42
CA TYR A 164 15.00 13.83 0.01
C TYR A 164 13.84 14.16 -0.93
N ARG A 165 12.91 15.01 -0.47
CA ARG A 165 11.77 15.47 -1.28
C ARG A 165 12.17 16.56 -2.28
N GLY A 166 11.38 16.68 -3.36
CA GLY A 166 11.60 17.64 -4.43
C GLY A 166 12.90 17.37 -5.21
N GLU A 167 13.66 18.42 -5.50
CA GLU A 167 14.92 18.30 -6.29
C GLU A 167 15.99 17.41 -5.63
N LYS A 168 15.99 17.32 -4.30
CA LYS A 168 16.92 16.43 -3.57
C LYS A 168 16.73 14.96 -3.94
N LEU A 169 15.51 14.59 -4.38
CA LEU A 169 15.20 13.22 -4.81
C LEU A 169 16.05 12.79 -6.00
N SER A 170 16.33 13.72 -6.93
CA SER A 170 17.18 13.44 -8.11
C SER A 170 18.57 12.98 -7.70
N HIS A 171 19.25 13.75 -6.85
CA HIS A 171 20.59 13.38 -6.38
C HIS A 171 20.58 12.07 -5.59
N LYS A 172 19.55 11.87 -4.76
CA LYS A 172 19.45 10.65 -3.94
C LYS A 172 19.22 9.41 -4.78
N LEU A 173 18.36 9.47 -5.77
CA LEU A 173 18.16 8.35 -6.71
C LEU A 173 19.42 8.06 -7.54
N GLU A 174 20.12 9.10 -7.98
CA GLU A 174 21.32 8.94 -8.79
C GLU A 174 22.47 8.28 -8.02
N GLU A 175 22.58 8.48 -6.69
CA GLU A 175 23.55 7.76 -5.85
C GLU A 175 23.40 6.22 -5.95
N TYR A 176 22.17 5.74 -6.13
CA TYR A 176 21.87 4.30 -6.26
C TYR A 176 21.95 3.83 -7.72
N LEU A 177 21.28 4.54 -8.61
CA LEU A 177 21.11 4.13 -10.00
C LEU A 177 22.42 4.14 -10.78
N SER A 178 23.33 5.08 -10.47
CA SER A 178 24.66 5.16 -11.11
C SER A 178 25.57 3.97 -10.83
N LYS A 179 25.25 3.14 -9.79
CA LYS A 179 25.96 1.89 -9.54
C LYS A 179 25.73 0.83 -10.64
N GLY A 180 24.65 0.98 -11.43
CA GLY A 180 24.32 0.12 -12.56
C GLY A 180 23.70 -1.24 -12.20
N ASN A 181 23.42 -1.51 -10.91
CA ASN A 181 22.88 -2.79 -10.44
C ASN A 181 21.39 -2.79 -10.11
N ILE A 182 20.70 -1.65 -10.25
CA ILE A 182 19.27 -1.53 -9.91
C ILE A 182 18.40 -2.00 -11.08
N CYS A 183 17.60 -3.07 -10.86
CA CYS A 183 16.63 -3.58 -11.82
C CYS A 183 15.27 -2.89 -11.70
N ALA A 184 14.84 -2.53 -10.48
CA ALA A 184 13.55 -1.90 -10.25
C ALA A 184 13.60 -0.87 -9.11
N ILE A 185 12.71 0.13 -9.19
CA ILE A 185 12.44 1.14 -8.15
C ILE A 185 11.03 0.92 -7.66
N VAL A 186 10.81 0.86 -6.33
CA VAL A 186 9.50 0.57 -5.72
C VAL A 186 9.09 1.65 -4.75
N TYR A 187 7.84 2.11 -4.86
CA TYR A 187 7.19 2.99 -3.89
C TYR A 187 5.67 2.88 -4.00
N SER A 188 4.93 3.39 -3.01
CA SER A 188 3.47 3.55 -3.09
C SER A 188 3.06 5.02 -3.13
N ASN A 189 1.96 5.34 -3.85
CA ASN A 189 1.47 6.70 -4.05
C ASN A 189 -0.09 6.75 -4.05
N PRO A 190 -0.76 7.25 -2.99
CA PRO A 190 -0.23 7.69 -1.68
C PRO A 190 0.56 6.63 -0.94
N ASN A 191 1.51 7.08 -0.10
CA ASN A 191 2.45 6.20 0.57
C ASN A 191 1.87 5.53 1.82
N ASN A 192 2.15 4.26 2.01
CA ASN A 192 1.96 3.54 3.28
C ASN A 192 3.33 3.37 3.96
N PRO A 193 3.59 3.95 5.13
CA PRO A 193 2.65 4.54 6.09
C PRO A 193 2.60 6.08 6.13
N SER A 194 3.52 6.76 5.46
CA SER A 194 3.75 8.20 5.64
C SER A 194 2.61 9.09 5.13
N TRP A 195 1.81 8.57 4.20
CA TRP A 195 0.81 9.28 3.42
C TRP A 195 1.36 10.36 2.48
N ILE A 196 2.66 10.37 2.26
CA ILE A 196 3.29 11.21 1.24
C ILE A 196 2.65 10.93 -0.12
N CYS A 197 2.29 11.98 -0.84
CA CYS A 197 1.88 11.92 -2.24
C CYS A 197 2.97 12.58 -3.08
N PHE A 198 3.63 11.82 -3.95
CA PHE A 198 4.58 12.40 -4.89
C PHE A 198 3.85 13.33 -5.87
N ASN A 199 4.42 14.51 -6.08
CA ASN A 199 3.92 15.45 -7.07
C ASN A 199 4.45 15.13 -8.48
N GLU A 200 3.97 15.87 -9.49
CA GLU A 200 4.33 15.62 -10.89
C GLU A 200 5.85 15.84 -11.14
N ASP A 201 6.51 16.77 -10.44
CA ASP A 201 7.95 17.01 -10.60
C ASP A 201 8.78 15.86 -10.02
N GLU A 202 8.42 15.35 -8.85
CA GLU A 202 9.08 14.19 -8.24
C GLU A 202 8.88 12.93 -9.09
N LEU A 203 7.67 12.71 -9.62
CA LEU A 203 7.37 11.59 -10.51
C LEU A 203 8.12 11.70 -11.84
N ARG A 204 8.30 12.92 -12.35
CA ARG A 204 9.14 13.18 -13.52
C ARG A 204 10.60 12.83 -13.26
N ILE A 205 11.15 13.24 -12.11
CA ILE A 205 12.51 12.87 -11.70
C ILE A 205 12.69 11.35 -11.65
N ILE A 206 11.74 10.64 -11.02
CA ILE A 206 11.78 9.18 -10.93
C ILE A 206 11.73 8.56 -12.34
N GLY A 207 10.81 9.02 -13.19
CA GLY A 207 10.62 8.48 -14.53
C GLY A 207 11.80 8.73 -15.47
N GLU A 208 12.35 9.94 -15.48
CA GLU A 208 13.51 10.31 -16.30
C GLU A 208 14.76 9.51 -15.88
N LEU A 209 15.01 9.38 -14.58
CA LEU A 209 16.13 8.59 -14.08
C LEU A 209 15.93 7.09 -14.31
N ALA A 210 14.73 6.57 -14.16
CA ALA A 210 14.41 5.19 -14.50
C ALA A 210 14.66 4.90 -15.98
N THR A 211 14.32 5.84 -16.88
CA THR A 211 14.62 5.73 -18.31
C THR A 211 16.12 5.81 -18.57
N LYS A 212 16.82 6.77 -17.96
CA LYS A 212 18.28 6.98 -18.14
C LYS A 212 19.09 5.74 -17.74
N TYR A 213 18.71 5.11 -16.63
CA TYR A 213 19.42 3.95 -16.09
C TYR A 213 18.77 2.60 -16.41
N ASP A 214 17.75 2.61 -17.26
CA ASP A 214 17.00 1.42 -17.66
C ASP A 214 16.54 0.58 -16.46
N ALA A 215 15.97 1.22 -15.47
CA ALA A 215 15.30 0.58 -14.31
C ALA A 215 13.80 0.57 -14.52
N ILE A 216 13.10 -0.44 -13.99
CA ILE A 216 11.64 -0.55 -14.07
C ILE A 216 11.02 0.06 -12.81
N VAL A 217 10.08 1.00 -12.96
CA VAL A 217 9.37 1.58 -11.83
C VAL A 217 8.13 0.74 -11.48
N MET A 218 8.08 0.26 -10.26
CA MET A 218 6.96 -0.46 -9.67
C MET A 218 6.18 0.50 -8.76
N GLU A 219 5.17 1.16 -9.31
CA GLU A 219 4.33 2.11 -8.58
C GLU A 219 3.11 1.39 -7.97
N ASP A 220 3.10 1.27 -6.63
CA ASP A 220 2.01 0.62 -5.90
C ASP A 220 0.89 1.63 -5.63
N LEU A 221 -0.22 1.48 -6.35
CA LEU A 221 -1.42 2.29 -6.25
C LEU A 221 -2.51 1.62 -5.37
N ALA A 222 -2.11 0.90 -4.33
CA ALA A 222 -3.06 0.25 -3.40
C ALA A 222 -4.03 1.25 -2.76
N TYR A 223 -3.62 2.51 -2.58
CA TYR A 223 -4.43 3.60 -2.03
C TYR A 223 -4.89 4.57 -3.13
N PHE A 224 -5.25 4.02 -4.27
CA PHE A 224 -5.71 4.73 -5.45
C PHE A 224 -6.79 5.76 -5.12
N ALA A 225 -6.65 6.98 -5.66
CA ALA A 225 -7.56 8.12 -5.52
C ALA A 225 -7.82 8.59 -4.06
N MET A 226 -6.98 8.23 -3.09
CA MET A 226 -7.14 8.61 -1.68
C MET A 226 -6.39 9.88 -1.27
N ASP A 227 -5.84 10.65 -2.20
CA ASP A 227 -5.47 12.05 -1.94
C ASP A 227 -6.74 12.91 -1.99
N PHE A 228 -7.39 13.09 -0.85
CA PHE A 228 -8.67 13.78 -0.77
C PHE A 228 -8.57 15.32 -0.94
N ARG A 229 -7.35 15.86 -1.08
CA ARG A 229 -7.16 17.26 -1.50
C ARG A 229 -7.56 17.51 -2.96
N LYS A 230 -7.60 16.46 -3.77
CA LYS A 230 -7.91 16.51 -5.21
C LYS A 230 -9.25 15.85 -5.49
N HIS A 231 -9.99 16.36 -6.46
CA HIS A 231 -11.25 15.76 -6.93
C HIS A 231 -10.98 14.76 -8.04
N LEU A 232 -10.66 13.50 -7.67
CA LEU A 232 -10.33 12.41 -8.58
C LEU A 232 -11.54 11.52 -8.92
N SER A 233 -12.76 12.01 -8.79
CA SER A 233 -13.99 11.21 -8.91
C SER A 233 -14.67 11.29 -10.27
N VAL A 234 -14.30 12.25 -11.12
CA VAL A 234 -14.91 12.42 -12.44
C VAL A 234 -14.13 11.64 -13.48
N PRO A 235 -14.72 10.58 -14.08
CA PRO A 235 -14.01 9.77 -15.06
C PRO A 235 -13.74 10.58 -16.35
N PHE A 236 -12.56 10.39 -16.93
CA PHE A 236 -12.07 11.02 -18.17
C PHE A 236 -11.85 12.53 -18.09
N GLU A 237 -11.95 13.13 -16.91
CA GLU A 237 -11.70 14.55 -16.69
C GLU A 237 -10.58 14.76 -15.66
N PRO A 238 -9.68 15.74 -15.87
CA PRO A 238 -8.70 16.10 -14.86
C PRO A 238 -9.38 16.75 -13.63
N PRO A 239 -8.73 16.67 -12.44
CA PRO A 239 -7.40 16.13 -12.23
C PRO A 239 -7.39 14.59 -12.20
N TYR A 240 -6.28 14.01 -12.68
CA TYR A 240 -6.05 12.57 -12.63
C TYR A 240 -5.15 12.19 -11.45
N GLN A 241 -5.15 10.91 -11.09
CA GLN A 241 -4.14 10.36 -10.18
C GLN A 241 -2.74 10.64 -10.75
N ALA A 242 -1.88 11.28 -9.95
CA ALA A 242 -0.50 11.50 -10.32
C ALA A 242 0.24 10.14 -10.43
N THR A 243 1.07 9.98 -11.46
CA THR A 243 1.74 8.71 -11.74
C THR A 243 3.03 8.92 -12.53
N VAL A 244 4.01 8.05 -12.28
CA VAL A 244 5.26 8.01 -13.04
C VAL A 244 5.05 7.66 -14.52
N ALA A 245 3.96 7.01 -14.85
CA ALA A 245 3.67 6.52 -16.18
C ALA A 245 3.53 7.62 -17.27
N ARG A 246 3.50 8.90 -16.87
CA ARG A 246 3.57 10.05 -17.77
C ARG A 246 4.99 10.40 -18.21
N TYR A 247 6.00 9.89 -17.52
CA TYR A 247 7.40 10.34 -17.64
C TYR A 247 8.37 9.24 -18.06
N THR A 248 7.89 7.99 -18.14
CA THR A 248 8.68 6.85 -18.59
C THR A 248 7.79 5.78 -19.18
N ASP A 249 8.35 4.96 -20.07
CA ASP A 249 7.73 3.71 -20.54
C ASP A 249 8.19 2.49 -19.71
N ASN A 250 9.12 2.68 -18.77
CA ASN A 250 9.62 1.60 -17.90
C ASN A 250 8.80 1.53 -16.61
N TYR A 251 7.49 1.24 -16.68
CA TYR A 251 6.64 1.21 -15.50
C TYR A 251 5.71 -0.01 -15.43
N MET A 252 5.37 -0.34 -14.18
CA MET A 252 4.29 -1.24 -13.77
C MET A 252 3.46 -0.56 -12.70
N LEU A 253 2.16 -0.40 -12.92
CA LEU A 253 1.20 0.13 -11.94
C LEU A 253 0.44 -1.03 -11.28
N PHE A 254 0.34 -1.03 -9.96
CA PHE A 254 -0.39 -2.06 -9.21
C PHE A 254 -1.68 -1.49 -8.64
N ILE A 255 -2.80 -1.75 -9.31
CA ILE A 255 -4.13 -1.28 -8.91
C ILE A 255 -4.81 -2.39 -8.09
N SER A 256 -5.10 -2.10 -6.82
CA SER A 256 -5.67 -3.08 -5.90
C SER A 256 -7.18 -2.89 -5.71
N GLY A 257 -7.93 -3.98 -5.72
CA GLY A 257 -9.33 -3.99 -5.25
C GLY A 257 -9.47 -3.84 -3.73
N SER A 258 -8.35 -4.00 -2.97
CA SER A 258 -8.39 -4.13 -1.52
C SER A 258 -8.84 -2.89 -0.77
N LYS A 259 -8.44 -1.67 -1.21
CA LYS A 259 -8.67 -0.43 -0.44
C LYS A 259 -9.73 0.46 -1.08
N ALA A 260 -9.52 0.90 -2.32
CA ALA A 260 -10.43 1.79 -3.00
C ALA A 260 -11.83 1.17 -3.22
N PHE A 261 -11.91 -0.14 -3.32
CA PHE A 261 -13.17 -0.87 -3.55
C PHE A 261 -13.60 -1.76 -2.37
N SER A 262 -12.90 -1.69 -1.24
CA SER A 262 -13.17 -2.52 -0.04
C SER A 262 -13.27 -4.04 -0.35
N TYR A 263 -12.51 -4.54 -1.33
CA TYR A 263 -12.60 -5.91 -1.85
C TYR A 263 -11.39 -6.77 -1.43
N ALA A 264 -10.85 -6.51 -0.24
CA ALA A 264 -9.61 -7.12 0.23
C ALA A 264 -9.70 -8.64 0.42
N GLY A 265 -10.88 -9.16 0.81
CA GLY A 265 -11.13 -10.60 1.05
C GLY A 265 -11.02 -11.43 -0.23
N GLU A 266 -11.40 -10.86 -1.36
CA GLU A 266 -11.51 -11.58 -2.64
C GLU A 266 -10.19 -11.69 -3.42
N ARG A 267 -9.13 -11.07 -2.91
CA ARG A 267 -7.77 -11.18 -3.45
C ARG A 267 -7.69 -10.84 -4.94
N ILE A 268 -8.16 -9.66 -5.32
CA ILE A 268 -8.18 -9.19 -6.71
C ILE A 268 -7.45 -7.85 -6.87
N GLY A 269 -6.75 -7.70 -7.98
CA GLY A 269 -6.10 -6.50 -8.45
C GLY A 269 -5.71 -6.64 -9.91
N VAL A 270 -5.15 -5.59 -10.48
CA VAL A 270 -4.63 -5.58 -11.85
C VAL A 270 -3.24 -4.95 -11.85
N THR A 271 -2.28 -5.61 -12.47
CA THR A 271 -0.98 -5.05 -12.81
C THR A 271 -1.05 -4.48 -14.22
N CYS A 272 -0.87 -3.18 -14.36
CA CYS A 272 -0.84 -2.49 -15.63
C CYS A 272 0.60 -2.23 -16.04
N ILE A 273 1.08 -2.91 -17.07
CA ILE A 273 2.45 -2.79 -17.60
C ILE A 273 2.41 -1.86 -18.80
N SER A 274 3.36 -0.91 -18.91
CA SER A 274 3.37 -0.03 -20.08
C SER A 274 3.35 -0.81 -21.40
N ASN A 275 2.72 -0.26 -22.41
CA ASN A 275 2.64 -0.94 -23.73
C ASN A 275 4.03 -1.31 -24.25
N LYS A 276 5.01 -0.42 -24.08
CA LYS A 276 6.38 -0.63 -24.55
C LYS A 276 7.11 -1.70 -23.73
N LEU A 277 7.01 -1.65 -22.40
CA LEU A 277 7.63 -2.64 -21.52
C LEU A 277 7.01 -4.02 -21.71
N PHE A 278 5.69 -4.10 -21.88
CA PHE A 278 4.99 -5.38 -22.08
C PHE A 278 5.53 -6.15 -23.28
N HIS A 279 5.77 -5.45 -24.39
CA HIS A 279 6.27 -6.04 -25.64
C HIS A 279 7.81 -6.05 -25.74
N ARG A 280 8.52 -5.55 -24.73
CA ARG A 280 9.97 -5.49 -24.74
C ARG A 280 10.58 -6.88 -24.59
N HIS A 281 11.54 -7.20 -25.45
CA HIS A 281 12.37 -8.39 -25.37
C HIS A 281 13.65 -8.08 -24.58
N TYR A 282 14.01 -8.98 -23.67
CA TYR A 282 15.28 -8.98 -22.97
C TYR A 282 16.01 -10.26 -23.33
N ASP A 283 17.28 -10.19 -23.71
CA ASP A 283 18.05 -11.34 -24.20
C ASP A 283 18.06 -12.50 -23.18
N VAL A 284 18.25 -12.19 -21.88
CA VAL A 284 18.30 -13.19 -20.82
C VAL A 284 16.93 -13.84 -20.61
N LEU A 285 15.85 -13.05 -20.57
CA LEU A 285 14.50 -13.61 -20.48
C LEU A 285 14.16 -14.43 -21.72
N GLY A 286 14.51 -13.93 -22.91
CA GLY A 286 14.27 -14.62 -24.18
C GLY A 286 15.00 -15.96 -24.24
N ALA A 287 16.26 -16.01 -23.84
CA ALA A 287 17.03 -17.25 -23.79
C ALA A 287 16.43 -18.28 -22.81
N ARG A 288 15.87 -17.81 -21.68
CA ARG A 288 15.28 -18.66 -20.65
C ARG A 288 13.83 -19.08 -20.95
N TYR A 289 13.06 -18.21 -21.63
CA TYR A 289 11.61 -18.37 -21.82
C TYR A 289 11.19 -18.31 -23.29
N GLU A 290 11.92 -19.01 -24.16
CA GLU A 290 11.54 -19.28 -25.54
C GLU A 290 11.29 -18.01 -26.39
N GLY A 291 12.02 -16.94 -26.14
CA GLY A 291 11.90 -15.69 -26.88
C GLY A 291 10.70 -14.82 -26.48
N LEU A 292 10.01 -15.13 -25.40
CA LEU A 292 8.85 -14.35 -24.94
C LEU A 292 9.22 -12.93 -24.52
N PRO A 293 8.40 -11.92 -24.83
CA PRO A 293 8.57 -10.57 -24.30
C PRO A 293 8.21 -10.49 -22.82
N PHE A 294 8.65 -9.41 -22.16
CA PHE A 294 8.52 -9.18 -20.71
C PHE A 294 7.10 -9.46 -20.18
N GLY A 295 6.07 -8.88 -20.80
CA GLY A 295 4.68 -9.03 -20.32
C GLY A 295 4.15 -10.46 -20.41
N LEU A 296 4.57 -11.22 -21.44
CA LEU A 296 4.20 -12.63 -21.56
C LEU A 296 4.99 -13.49 -20.57
N VAL A 297 6.26 -13.18 -20.28
CA VAL A 297 7.00 -13.86 -19.20
C VAL A 297 6.32 -13.60 -17.87
N PHE A 298 5.98 -12.34 -17.57
CA PHE A 298 5.26 -11.99 -16.34
C PHE A 298 3.95 -12.77 -16.18
N SER A 299 3.09 -12.78 -17.21
CA SER A 299 1.75 -13.38 -17.12
C SER A 299 1.75 -14.90 -17.27
N THR A 300 2.42 -15.44 -18.31
CA THR A 300 2.29 -16.86 -18.68
C THR A 300 3.39 -17.76 -18.10
N ARG A 301 4.39 -17.18 -17.44
CA ARG A 301 5.44 -17.94 -16.75
C ARG A 301 5.39 -17.67 -15.25
N MET A 302 5.55 -16.41 -14.78
CA MET A 302 5.61 -16.11 -13.36
C MET A 302 4.25 -16.28 -12.67
N LEU A 303 3.20 -15.60 -13.14
CA LEU A 303 1.87 -15.72 -12.53
C LEU A 303 1.28 -17.13 -12.70
N TYR A 304 1.47 -17.74 -13.86
CA TYR A 304 1.01 -19.11 -14.10
C TYR A 304 1.64 -20.10 -13.13
N ALA A 305 2.95 -20.01 -12.91
CA ALA A 305 3.66 -20.88 -11.97
C ALA A 305 3.23 -20.64 -10.51
N LEU A 306 2.79 -19.45 -10.15
CA LEU A 306 2.35 -19.11 -8.79
C LEU A 306 0.95 -19.62 -8.46
N SER A 307 0.00 -19.60 -9.40
CA SER A 307 -1.41 -19.87 -9.09
C SER A 307 -2.24 -20.44 -10.24
N SER A 308 -1.66 -20.70 -11.41
CA SER A 308 -2.38 -21.15 -12.61
C SER A 308 -3.54 -20.22 -13.04
N GLY A 309 -3.48 -18.96 -12.65
CA GLY A 309 -4.47 -17.92 -12.95
C GLY A 309 -5.00 -17.22 -11.71
N THR A 310 -5.73 -16.13 -11.93
CA THR A 310 -6.34 -15.32 -10.86
C THR A 310 -7.77 -15.81 -10.58
N SER A 311 -8.26 -15.66 -9.33
CA SER A 311 -9.61 -16.05 -8.92
C SER A 311 -10.67 -15.63 -9.96
N HIS A 312 -11.37 -16.62 -10.54
CA HIS A 312 -12.21 -16.39 -11.73
C HIS A 312 -13.39 -15.46 -11.42
N SER A 313 -14.16 -15.76 -10.37
CA SER A 313 -15.35 -14.96 -9.99
C SER A 313 -15.00 -13.56 -9.53
N ALA A 314 -13.84 -13.38 -8.83
CA ALA A 314 -13.38 -12.07 -8.38
C ALA A 314 -13.02 -11.13 -9.55
N GLN A 315 -12.61 -11.68 -10.70
CA GLN A 315 -12.36 -10.89 -11.90
C GLN A 315 -13.64 -10.25 -12.45
N TYR A 316 -14.78 -10.96 -12.38
CA TYR A 316 -16.08 -10.41 -12.77
C TYR A 316 -16.50 -9.24 -11.86
N ALA A 317 -16.26 -9.38 -10.55
CA ALA A 317 -16.52 -8.30 -9.60
C ALA A 317 -15.71 -7.04 -9.92
N MET A 318 -14.40 -7.20 -10.15
CA MET A 318 -13.52 -6.07 -10.45
C MET A 318 -13.87 -5.40 -11.78
N ALA A 319 -14.22 -6.21 -12.81
CA ALA A 319 -14.67 -5.70 -14.11
C ALA A 319 -15.93 -4.85 -13.98
N ALA A 320 -16.92 -5.33 -13.21
CA ALA A 320 -18.17 -4.61 -12.99
C ALA A 320 -17.94 -3.28 -12.23
N MET A 321 -17.10 -3.30 -11.20
CA MET A 321 -16.76 -2.08 -10.44
C MET A 321 -16.02 -1.05 -11.32
N PHE A 322 -15.05 -1.47 -12.11
CA PHE A 322 -14.35 -0.59 -13.03
C PHE A 322 -15.28 -0.02 -14.11
N LYS A 323 -16.14 -0.87 -14.67
CA LYS A 323 -17.15 -0.43 -15.65
C LYS A 323 -18.06 0.65 -15.06
N ALA A 324 -18.68 0.37 -13.92
CA ALA A 324 -19.60 1.30 -13.27
C ALA A 324 -18.91 2.62 -12.89
N ALA A 325 -17.66 2.57 -12.41
CA ALA A 325 -16.89 3.77 -12.13
C ALA A 325 -16.62 4.60 -13.40
N CYS A 326 -16.24 3.95 -14.51
CA CYS A 326 -16.01 4.62 -15.78
C CYS A 326 -17.30 5.18 -16.43
N ASP A 327 -18.43 4.55 -16.16
CA ASP A 327 -19.75 5.00 -16.67
C ASP A 327 -20.35 6.12 -15.79
N GLY A 328 -19.70 6.48 -14.67
CA GLY A 328 -20.19 7.47 -13.72
C GLY A 328 -21.33 6.97 -12.83
N GLU A 329 -21.59 5.65 -12.83
CA GLU A 329 -22.63 5.00 -12.03
C GLU A 329 -22.14 4.65 -10.61
N TYR A 330 -20.82 4.65 -10.38
CA TYR A 330 -20.19 4.32 -9.10
C TYR A 330 -19.09 5.31 -8.72
N ASP A 331 -19.39 6.19 -7.77
CA ASP A 331 -18.39 7.07 -7.16
C ASP A 331 -17.73 6.37 -5.95
N PHE A 332 -16.79 5.46 -6.24
CA PHE A 332 -16.04 4.74 -5.20
C PHE A 332 -15.25 5.70 -4.28
N ARG A 333 -14.86 6.87 -4.78
CA ARG A 333 -14.10 7.85 -4.01
C ARG A 333 -14.96 8.51 -2.91
N LYS A 334 -16.25 8.70 -3.17
CA LYS A 334 -17.19 9.19 -2.16
C LYS A 334 -17.26 8.23 -0.98
N ASP A 335 -17.34 6.92 -1.23
CA ASP A 335 -17.43 5.92 -0.17
C ASP A 335 -16.19 5.95 0.72
N ILE A 336 -14.98 6.01 0.13
CA ILE A 336 -13.71 5.98 0.88
C ILE A 336 -13.32 7.33 1.49
N SER A 337 -14.03 8.42 1.22
CA SER A 337 -13.72 9.77 1.75
C SER A 337 -13.77 9.84 3.28
N ILE A 338 -14.56 8.97 3.91
CA ILE A 338 -14.63 8.83 5.36
C ILE A 338 -13.26 8.56 6.02
N TYR A 339 -12.32 7.94 5.30
CA TYR A 339 -10.97 7.73 5.83
C TYR A 339 -10.21 9.05 6.03
N GLY A 340 -10.43 10.02 5.16
CA GLY A 340 -9.90 11.38 5.32
C GLY A 340 -10.52 12.10 6.52
N GLU A 341 -11.85 12.03 6.68
CA GLU A 341 -12.53 12.61 7.83
C GLU A 341 -12.07 12.02 9.16
N ARG A 342 -11.90 10.69 9.21
CA ARG A 342 -11.39 9.99 10.38
C ARG A 342 -9.93 10.39 10.68
N ALA A 343 -9.08 10.50 9.65
CA ALA A 343 -7.70 10.97 9.82
C ALA A 343 -7.65 12.36 10.45
N TYR A 344 -8.44 13.29 9.95
CA TYR A 344 -8.52 14.64 10.49
C TYR A 344 -8.94 14.67 11.96
N LYS A 345 -9.98 13.91 12.34
CA LYS A 345 -10.44 13.79 13.73
C LYS A 345 -9.37 13.19 14.63
N LEU A 346 -8.74 12.09 14.19
CA LEU A 346 -7.69 11.40 14.95
C LEU A 346 -6.45 12.28 15.13
N LYS A 347 -5.97 12.94 14.06
CA LYS A 347 -4.83 13.87 14.14
C LYS A 347 -5.09 14.95 15.20
N LYS A 348 -6.30 15.52 15.23
CA LYS A 348 -6.67 16.53 16.25
C LYS A 348 -6.60 15.98 17.67
N ILE A 349 -7.07 14.75 17.91
CA ILE A 349 -7.01 14.13 19.25
C ILE A 349 -5.54 13.94 19.65
N PHE A 350 -4.73 13.31 18.82
CA PHE A 350 -3.33 13.07 19.14
C PHE A 350 -2.55 14.38 19.38
N THR A 351 -2.69 15.36 18.50
CA THR A 351 -1.97 16.64 18.64
C THR A 351 -2.43 17.46 19.84
N LYS A 352 -3.70 17.39 20.23
CA LYS A 352 -4.23 18.00 21.46
C LYS A 352 -3.52 17.48 22.72
N HIS A 353 -3.07 16.23 22.70
CA HIS A 353 -2.43 15.55 23.84
C HIS A 353 -0.91 15.41 23.69
N GLY A 354 -0.27 16.36 23.00
CA GLY A 354 1.18 16.51 22.97
C GLY A 354 1.92 15.63 21.96
N PHE A 355 1.19 14.84 21.16
CA PHE A 355 1.80 14.12 20.03
C PHE A 355 2.09 15.07 18.87
N TYR A 356 3.08 14.73 18.06
CA TYR A 356 3.36 15.41 16.80
C TYR A 356 3.17 14.45 15.60
N ILE A 357 2.89 15.03 14.42
CA ILE A 357 2.83 14.26 13.17
C ILE A 357 4.26 14.08 12.67
N VAL A 358 4.71 12.84 12.46
CA VAL A 358 6.10 12.52 12.08
C VAL A 358 6.37 12.93 10.64
N TYR A 359 5.58 12.44 9.70
CA TYR A 359 5.59 12.90 8.32
C TYR A 359 4.52 13.98 8.19
N ASP A 360 4.87 15.22 8.54
CA ASP A 360 3.92 16.33 8.69
C ASP A 360 3.69 17.12 7.41
N LYS A 361 4.58 16.99 6.44
CA LYS A 361 4.56 17.75 5.19
C LYS A 361 4.65 16.89 3.95
N ASP A 362 3.95 17.37 2.94
CA ASP A 362 4.05 16.91 1.57
C ASP A 362 4.68 18.05 0.75
N LEU A 363 6.01 18.12 0.73
CA LEU A 363 6.84 19.26 0.36
C LEU A 363 6.56 20.49 1.26
N THR A 364 5.90 21.52 0.72
CA THR A 364 5.52 22.75 1.45
C THR A 364 4.14 22.68 2.09
N ASP A 365 3.31 21.77 1.62
CA ASP A 365 1.93 21.62 2.08
C ASP A 365 1.84 20.67 3.29
N PRO A 366 0.84 20.83 4.17
CA PRO A 366 0.55 19.85 5.19
C PRO A 366 0.25 18.49 4.56
N ILE A 367 0.67 17.42 5.26
CA ILE A 367 0.34 16.04 4.82
C ILE A 367 -1.17 15.85 4.72
N ALA A 368 -1.63 15.21 3.65
CA ALA A 368 -3.05 14.92 3.42
C ALA A 368 -3.65 14.05 4.54
N ASP A 369 -4.97 14.17 4.71
CA ASP A 369 -5.75 13.23 5.50
C ASP A 369 -6.13 12.01 4.65
N GLY A 370 -6.05 10.80 5.22
CA GLY A 370 -6.35 9.59 4.46
C GLY A 370 -6.36 8.31 5.27
N PHE A 371 -5.96 7.21 4.65
CA PHE A 371 -6.03 5.89 5.26
C PHE A 371 -5.02 5.69 6.41
N TYR A 372 -3.87 6.39 6.34
CA TYR A 372 -2.85 6.41 7.39
C TYR A 372 -2.39 7.83 7.69
N PHE A 373 -1.83 7.96 8.87
CA PHE A 373 -0.94 9.04 9.25
C PHE A 373 0.07 8.54 10.28
N THR A 374 1.02 9.38 10.67
CA THR A 374 2.10 8.98 11.56
C THR A 374 2.20 9.90 12.75
N VAL A 375 2.39 9.34 13.94
CA VAL A 375 2.52 10.12 15.18
C VAL A 375 3.79 9.75 15.94
N GLY A 376 4.38 10.74 16.61
CA GLY A 376 5.44 10.57 17.58
C GLY A 376 5.09 11.28 18.88
N TYR A 377 5.84 10.98 19.95
CA TYR A 377 5.71 11.67 21.22
C TYR A 377 7.10 12.11 21.71
N PRO A 378 7.25 13.34 22.26
CA PRO A 378 8.55 13.84 22.66
C PRO A 378 9.23 12.93 23.70
N GLY A 379 10.49 12.58 23.44
CA GLY A 379 11.31 11.77 24.34
C GLY A 379 11.04 10.27 24.34
N MET A 380 10.20 9.76 23.40
CA MET A 380 9.97 8.33 23.21
C MET A 380 10.39 7.86 21.82
N THR A 381 11.01 6.68 21.74
CA THR A 381 11.17 5.97 20.46
C THR A 381 9.83 5.41 19.98
N GLY A 382 9.75 4.95 18.74
CA GLY A 382 8.54 4.31 18.22
C GLY A 382 8.16 3.05 19.00
N GLY A 383 9.16 2.25 19.41
CA GLY A 383 8.95 1.04 20.19
C GLY A 383 8.43 1.34 21.61
N GLU A 384 9.05 2.31 22.29
CA GLU A 384 8.60 2.75 23.62
C GLU A 384 7.18 3.29 23.58
N LEU A 385 6.86 4.11 22.57
CA LEU A 385 5.53 4.68 22.39
C LEU A 385 4.48 3.60 22.09
N ALA A 386 4.79 2.64 21.22
CA ALA A 386 3.91 1.53 20.91
C ALA A 386 3.60 0.69 22.14
N HIS A 387 4.63 0.40 22.95
CA HIS A 387 4.50 -0.35 24.21
C HIS A 387 3.68 0.44 25.25
N GLU A 388 4.01 1.72 25.46
CA GLU A 388 3.31 2.57 26.43
C GLU A 388 1.81 2.69 26.10
N LEU A 389 1.45 2.87 24.82
CA LEU A 389 0.06 2.96 24.39
C LEU A 389 -0.76 1.70 24.68
N MET A 390 -0.13 0.52 24.79
CA MET A 390 -0.84 -0.71 25.20
C MET A 390 -1.48 -0.62 26.56
N TYR A 391 -0.87 0.11 27.52
CA TYR A 391 -1.43 0.33 28.84
C TYR A 391 -2.71 1.19 28.80
N TYR A 392 -2.88 1.96 27.73
CA TYR A 392 -4.08 2.78 27.49
C TYR A 392 -5.09 2.09 26.58
N GLY A 393 -4.82 0.83 26.19
CA GLY A 393 -5.68 0.08 25.28
C GLY A 393 -5.75 0.66 23.88
N VAL A 394 -4.62 1.18 23.38
CA VAL A 394 -4.44 1.68 22.01
C VAL A 394 -3.31 0.90 21.37
N SER A 395 -3.54 0.35 20.18
CA SER A 395 -2.53 -0.42 19.45
C SER A 395 -2.19 0.25 18.11
N ALA A 396 -0.90 0.38 17.82
CA ALA A 396 -0.35 0.90 16.57
C ALA A 396 0.99 0.20 16.30
N ILE A 397 1.58 0.40 15.10
CA ILE A 397 2.86 -0.23 14.77
C ILE A 397 3.99 0.79 14.67
N CYS A 398 5.19 0.37 15.09
CA CYS A 398 6.39 1.19 14.98
C CYS A 398 6.75 1.45 13.50
N LEU A 399 7.14 2.70 13.19
CA LEU A 399 7.56 3.11 11.85
C LEU A 399 8.83 2.38 11.37
N LEU A 400 9.70 1.99 12.27
CA LEU A 400 10.93 1.26 11.95
C LEU A 400 10.63 -0.01 11.12
N THR A 401 9.52 -0.70 11.41
CA THR A 401 9.11 -1.91 10.68
C THR A 401 8.78 -1.65 9.21
N THR A 402 8.57 -0.39 8.82
CA THR A 402 8.25 0.02 7.45
C THR A 402 9.46 0.52 6.66
N GLY A 403 10.65 0.49 7.26
CA GLY A 403 11.88 1.05 6.67
C GLY A 403 12.06 2.54 6.89
N SER A 404 11.21 3.17 7.71
CA SER A 404 11.37 4.56 8.13
C SER A 404 12.58 4.72 9.04
N CYS A 405 13.32 5.80 8.85
CA CYS A 405 14.36 6.25 9.78
C CYS A 405 13.83 7.21 10.85
N GLN A 406 12.51 7.48 10.85
CA GLN A 406 11.87 8.38 11.79
C GLN A 406 11.30 7.62 12.99
N ASN A 407 11.40 8.23 14.18
CA ASN A 407 10.76 7.70 15.38
C ASN A 407 9.27 7.99 15.38
N GLY A 408 8.47 6.98 15.63
CA GLY A 408 7.02 7.12 15.75
C GLY A 408 6.24 5.89 15.33
N LEU A 409 4.94 6.07 15.19
CA LEU A 409 3.96 5.03 14.91
C LEU A 409 3.18 5.32 13.63
N ARG A 410 2.80 4.27 12.92
CA ARG A 410 1.75 4.31 11.91
C ARG A 410 0.39 4.15 12.58
N VAL A 411 -0.52 5.07 12.31
CA VAL A 411 -1.92 5.04 12.72
C VAL A 411 -2.80 4.78 11.52
N CYS A 412 -3.63 3.74 11.58
CA CYS A 412 -4.62 3.42 10.55
C CYS A 412 -6.00 3.97 10.95
N THR A 413 -6.69 4.59 10.00
CA THR A 413 -7.98 5.25 10.22
C THR A 413 -9.19 4.38 9.90
N SER A 414 -8.97 3.19 9.32
CA SER A 414 -10.02 2.44 8.64
C SER A 414 -11.09 1.86 9.58
N PHE A 415 -10.71 1.44 10.79
CA PHE A 415 -11.62 0.77 11.74
C PHE A 415 -12.15 1.65 12.85
N ILE A 416 -11.68 2.88 12.96
CA ILE A 416 -12.17 3.78 14.01
C ILE A 416 -13.62 4.17 13.74
N GLU A 417 -14.45 4.04 14.75
CA GLU A 417 -15.84 4.52 14.75
C GLU A 417 -15.95 5.82 15.53
N ASP A 418 -16.93 6.67 15.21
CA ASP A 418 -17.13 7.95 15.90
C ASP A 418 -17.34 7.74 17.41
N SER A 419 -17.97 6.63 17.81
CA SER A 419 -18.16 6.23 19.23
C SER A 419 -16.83 5.98 19.98
N GLN A 420 -15.76 5.66 19.27
CA GLN A 420 -14.44 5.41 19.86
C GLN A 420 -13.59 6.68 19.98
N LEU A 421 -13.93 7.76 19.29
CA LEU A 421 -13.15 9.00 19.28
C LEU A 421 -13.15 9.68 20.67
N GLU A 422 -14.29 9.74 21.34
CA GLU A 422 -14.39 10.29 22.69
C GLU A 422 -13.59 9.46 23.70
N GLU A 423 -13.64 8.15 23.58
CA GLU A 423 -12.87 7.25 24.44
C GLU A 423 -11.37 7.37 24.18
N LEU A 424 -10.95 7.53 22.91
CA LEU A 424 -9.55 7.81 22.58
C LEU A 424 -9.09 9.13 23.18
N ASP A 425 -9.86 10.20 23.05
CA ASP A 425 -9.53 11.52 23.63
C ASP A 425 -9.34 11.42 25.15
N ARG A 426 -10.24 10.70 25.84
CA ARG A 426 -10.15 10.44 27.29
C ARG A 426 -8.88 9.66 27.66
N ARG A 427 -8.52 8.62 26.90
CA ARG A 427 -7.33 7.81 27.15
C ARG A 427 -6.04 8.60 26.88
N MET A 428 -6.02 9.41 25.84
CA MET A 428 -4.87 10.26 25.54
C MET A 428 -4.68 11.38 26.53
N ALA A 429 -5.76 11.89 27.15
CA ALA A 429 -5.64 12.83 28.28
C ALA A 429 -4.93 12.19 29.49
N VAL A 430 -5.26 10.93 29.83
CA VAL A 430 -4.57 10.19 30.90
C VAL A 430 -3.12 9.88 30.51
N PHE A 431 -2.88 9.56 29.24
CA PHE A 431 -1.53 9.36 28.70
C PHE A 431 -0.68 10.63 28.87
N GLU A 432 -1.19 11.78 28.45
CA GLU A 432 -0.51 13.07 28.56
C GLU A 432 -0.14 13.39 30.01
N GLU A 433 -1.10 13.29 30.95
CA GLU A 433 -0.83 13.55 32.37
C GLU A 433 0.25 12.64 32.98
N ASN A 434 0.37 11.41 32.49
CA ASN A 434 1.36 10.46 32.97
C ASN A 434 2.75 10.64 32.32
N ASN A 435 2.83 11.24 31.14
CA ASN A 435 4.03 11.31 30.32
C ASN A 435 4.50 12.75 30.02
N SER A 436 3.71 13.78 30.33
CA SER A 436 4.17 15.17 30.26
C SER A 436 5.30 15.40 31.28
N LYS A 437 6.47 15.83 30.78
CA LYS A 437 7.60 16.23 31.61
C LYS A 437 7.56 17.71 31.91
#